data_33983608974a4992f7cf5ac731ad9cfc
#
_entry.id   33983608974a4992f7cf5ac731ad9cfc
#
_cell.length_a   1.000
_cell.length_b   1.000
_cell.length_c   1.000
_cell.angle_alpha   90.00
_cell.angle_beta   90.00
_cell.angle_gamma   90.00
#
_symmetry.space_group_name_H-M   'P 1'
#
loop_
_entity.id
_entity.type
_entity.pdbx_description
1 polymer ?
#
loop_
_entity_poly.entity_id
_entity_poly.type
_entity_poly.pdbx_seq_one_letter_code
_entity_poly.pdbx_strand_id
1 'polypeptide(L)'
;MINGVTSWVYPSMRDRVIPFLENFAKRSHGRWTVEQLETDIMSKRKQCWSIKDFQAVCLTSLGREEVNIEACAGTRRHEWQDALDAELREWARALGKKRVIAKVRPGWSKFGKKQGYKTAHYEMILEL
;
A
#
# COMPACT_ATOMS: atom_id res chain seq x y z
N MET A 1 1.44 -13.13 -9.88
CA MET A 1 2.11 -12.93 -8.58
C MET A 1 1.52 -11.74 -7.79
N ILE A 2 1.27 -10.64 -8.44
CA ILE A 2 0.66 -9.46 -7.83
C ILE A 2 -0.73 -9.31 -8.40
N ASN A 3 -1.74 -9.40 -7.55
CA ASN A 3 -3.14 -9.40 -7.96
C ASN A 3 -3.94 -8.32 -7.26
N GLY A 4 -4.78 -7.63 -7.99
CA GLY A 4 -5.73 -6.70 -7.41
C GLY A 4 -6.84 -7.44 -6.68
N VAL A 5 -7.04 -7.10 -5.40
CA VAL A 5 -8.19 -7.54 -4.63
C VAL A 5 -9.23 -6.44 -4.74
N THR A 6 -9.98 -6.46 -5.85
CA THR A 6 -10.96 -5.43 -6.16
C THR A 6 -12.12 -5.45 -5.16
N SER A 7 -12.92 -4.37 -5.15
CA SER A 7 -14.11 -4.32 -4.30
C SER A 7 -15.07 -5.49 -4.58
N TRP A 8 -15.09 -5.97 -5.82
CA TRP A 8 -15.90 -7.12 -6.21
C TRP A 8 -15.42 -8.42 -5.58
N VAL A 9 -14.09 -8.62 -5.54
CA VAL A 9 -13.46 -9.85 -5.04
C VAL A 9 -13.27 -9.82 -3.52
N TYR A 10 -13.13 -8.64 -2.94
CA TYR A 10 -12.78 -8.46 -1.53
C TYR A 10 -13.63 -9.29 -0.56
N PRO A 11 -14.99 -9.33 -0.68
CA PRO A 11 -15.79 -10.10 0.27
C PRO A 11 -15.37 -11.57 0.38
N SER A 12 -14.96 -12.18 -0.74
CA SER A 12 -14.53 -13.58 -0.73
C SER A 12 -13.10 -13.77 -0.19
N MET A 13 -12.29 -12.70 -0.17
CA MET A 13 -10.90 -12.73 0.30
C MET A 13 -10.71 -12.06 1.65
N ARG A 14 -11.80 -11.55 2.24
CA ARG A 14 -11.76 -10.75 3.45
C ARG A 14 -10.95 -11.38 4.58
N ASP A 15 -11.16 -12.66 4.83
CA ASP A 15 -10.49 -13.35 5.94
C ASP A 15 -8.97 -13.38 5.76
N ARG A 16 -8.49 -13.36 4.53
CA ARG A 16 -7.05 -13.32 4.25
C ARG A 16 -6.48 -11.92 4.32
N VAL A 17 -7.30 -10.90 4.11
CA VAL A 17 -6.87 -9.49 4.13
C VAL A 17 -6.91 -8.90 5.54
N ILE A 18 -7.89 -9.26 6.35
CA ILE A 18 -8.12 -8.67 7.68
C ILE A 18 -6.86 -8.63 8.56
N PRO A 19 -6.05 -9.68 8.68
CA PRO A 19 -4.84 -9.61 9.50
C PRO A 19 -3.90 -8.49 9.10
N PHE A 20 -3.82 -8.20 7.79
CA PHE A 20 -3.01 -7.08 7.30
C PHE A 20 -3.64 -5.73 7.66
N LEU A 21 -4.96 -5.61 7.54
CA LEU A 21 -5.65 -4.36 7.89
C LEU A 21 -5.53 -4.07 9.38
N GLU A 22 -5.60 -5.09 10.23
CA GLU A 22 -5.38 -4.96 11.66
C GLU A 22 -3.97 -4.43 11.95
N ASN A 23 -2.97 -4.95 11.24
CA ASN A 23 -1.60 -4.48 11.36
C ASN A 23 -1.46 -3.02 10.93
N PHE A 24 -2.05 -2.65 9.80
CA PHE A 24 -2.02 -1.28 9.31
C PHE A 24 -2.71 -0.32 10.29
N ALA A 25 -3.89 -0.69 10.80
CA ALA A 25 -4.61 0.12 11.77
C ALA A 25 -3.79 0.32 13.04
N LYS A 26 -3.19 -0.74 13.56
CA LYS A 26 -2.35 -0.68 14.76
C LYS A 26 -1.17 0.28 14.58
N ARG A 27 -0.55 0.29 13.40
CA ARG A 27 0.62 1.12 13.10
C ARG A 27 0.27 2.56 12.73
N SER A 28 -1.00 2.85 12.51
CA SER A 28 -1.43 4.16 12.03
C SER A 28 -1.54 5.22 13.13
N HIS A 29 -1.29 4.88 14.38
CA HIS A 29 -1.44 5.78 15.54
C HIS A 29 -2.84 6.39 15.63
N GLY A 30 -3.87 5.57 15.41
CA GLY A 30 -5.25 5.99 15.51
C GLY A 30 -5.83 6.66 14.28
N ARG A 31 -5.07 6.79 13.20
CA ARG A 31 -5.59 7.38 11.96
C ARG A 31 -6.58 6.48 11.25
N TRP A 32 -6.35 5.17 11.30
CA TRP A 32 -7.15 4.19 10.60
C TRP A 32 -7.74 3.18 11.58
N THR A 33 -8.95 2.74 11.27
CA THR A 33 -9.54 1.55 11.86
C THR A 33 -9.67 0.51 10.75
N VAL A 34 -9.81 -0.76 11.12
CA VAL A 34 -10.07 -1.82 10.15
C VAL A 34 -11.33 -1.51 9.34
N GLU A 35 -12.38 -1.01 10.02
CA GLU A 35 -13.64 -0.66 9.37
C GLU A 35 -13.48 0.43 8.32
N GLN A 36 -12.69 1.45 8.62
CA GLN A 36 -12.41 2.52 7.65
C GLN A 36 -11.65 1.99 6.44
N LEU A 37 -10.64 1.13 6.68
CA LEU A 37 -9.87 0.54 5.59
C LEU A 37 -10.75 -0.35 4.72
N GLU A 38 -11.61 -1.16 5.30
CA GLU A 38 -12.55 -1.96 4.53
C GLU A 38 -13.51 -1.08 3.72
N THR A 39 -14.02 -0.04 4.32
CA THR A 39 -14.91 0.92 3.63
C THR A 39 -14.18 1.55 2.45
N ASP A 40 -12.92 1.92 2.62
CA ASP A 40 -12.12 2.52 1.55
C ASP A 40 -11.88 1.54 0.40
N ILE A 41 -11.64 0.26 0.71
CA ILE A 41 -11.48 -0.77 -0.32
C ILE A 41 -12.80 -0.98 -1.07
N MET A 42 -13.90 -1.13 -0.35
CA MET A 42 -15.21 -1.39 -0.94
C MET A 42 -15.73 -0.22 -1.76
N SER A 43 -15.42 1.00 -1.36
CA SER A 43 -15.80 2.23 -2.08
C SER A 43 -14.80 2.62 -3.18
N LYS A 44 -13.75 1.85 -3.37
CA LYS A 44 -12.69 2.09 -4.37
C LYS A 44 -11.84 3.34 -4.08
N ARG A 45 -11.90 3.89 -2.86
CA ARG A 45 -11.00 4.96 -2.45
C ARG A 45 -9.58 4.46 -2.22
N LYS A 46 -9.44 3.18 -1.85
CA LYS A 46 -8.15 2.50 -1.79
C LYS A 46 -8.21 1.23 -2.61
N GLN A 47 -7.10 0.89 -3.22
CA GLN A 47 -6.93 -0.37 -3.93
C GLN A 47 -6.12 -1.31 -3.04
N CYS A 48 -6.54 -2.57 -3.00
CA CYS A 48 -5.87 -3.61 -2.25
C CYS A 48 -5.18 -4.56 -3.24
N TRP A 49 -3.94 -4.89 -2.96
CA TRP A 49 -3.14 -5.79 -3.79
C TRP A 49 -2.62 -6.92 -2.94
N SER A 50 -2.80 -8.15 -3.40
CA SER A 50 -2.17 -9.31 -2.80
C SER A 50 -0.90 -9.66 -3.56
N ILE A 51 0.13 -10.06 -2.85
CA ILE A 51 1.43 -10.38 -3.40
C ILE A 51 1.77 -11.80 -3.02
N LYS A 52 2.10 -12.63 -4.01
CA LYS A 52 2.45 -14.03 -3.81
C LYS A 52 1.44 -14.78 -2.93
N ASP A 53 0.18 -14.75 -3.34
CA ASP A 53 -0.89 -15.43 -2.62
C ASP A 53 -0.96 -15.04 -1.12
N PHE A 54 -1.02 -13.73 -0.87
CA PHE A 54 -1.13 -13.13 0.47
C PHE A 54 0.09 -13.33 1.36
N GLN A 55 1.26 -13.52 0.78
CA GLN A 55 2.51 -13.37 1.52
C GLN A 55 2.67 -11.93 1.99
N ALA A 56 2.14 -10.99 1.21
CA ALA A 56 2.09 -9.58 1.53
C ALA A 56 0.81 -8.95 0.98
N VAL A 57 0.45 -7.79 1.53
CA VAL A 57 -0.65 -6.95 1.06
C VAL A 57 -0.17 -5.52 0.98
N CYS A 58 -0.55 -4.85 -0.10
CA CYS A 58 -0.27 -3.43 -0.32
C CYS A 58 -1.59 -2.69 -0.50
N LEU A 59 -1.71 -1.51 0.10
CA LEU A 59 -2.81 -0.60 -0.13
C LEU A 59 -2.31 0.62 -0.89
N THR A 60 -3.04 0.99 -1.92
CA THR A 60 -2.75 2.20 -2.70
C THR A 60 -3.99 3.10 -2.74
N SER A 61 -3.77 4.36 -3.08
CA SER A 61 -4.85 5.28 -3.40
C SER A 61 -4.42 6.12 -4.60
N LEU A 62 -5.40 6.72 -5.26
CA LEU A 62 -5.15 7.53 -6.45
C LEU A 62 -5.37 9.00 -6.12
N GLY A 63 -4.35 9.80 -6.30
CA GLY A 63 -4.46 11.24 -6.33
C GLY A 63 -4.66 11.72 -7.76
N ARG A 64 -4.74 13.03 -7.93
CA ARG A 64 -4.95 13.63 -9.26
C ARG A 64 -3.80 13.28 -10.22
N GLU A 65 -2.57 13.35 -9.75
CA GLU A 65 -1.37 13.14 -10.57
C GLU A 65 -0.50 11.99 -10.07
N GLU A 66 -0.91 11.32 -8.99
CA GLU A 66 -0.07 10.32 -8.36
C GLU A 66 -0.81 9.05 -7.98
N VAL A 67 -0.05 7.97 -7.87
CA VAL A 67 -0.41 6.77 -7.14
C VAL A 67 0.26 6.87 -5.77
N ASN A 68 -0.51 6.72 -4.70
CA ASN A 68 0.01 6.72 -3.34
C ASN A 68 0.10 5.30 -2.84
N ILE A 69 1.28 4.88 -2.38
CA ILE A 69 1.44 3.64 -1.64
C ILE A 69 1.17 3.99 -0.19
N GLU A 70 0.00 3.59 0.31
CA GLU A 70 -0.47 3.98 1.65
C GLU A 70 0.08 3.06 2.74
N ALA A 71 0.16 1.78 2.47
CA ALA A 71 0.64 0.79 3.41
C ALA A 71 1.07 -0.48 2.68
N CYS A 72 2.06 -1.15 3.22
CA CYS A 72 2.50 -2.44 2.69
C CYS A 72 3.09 -3.25 3.85
N ALA A 73 2.69 -4.49 3.98
CA ALA A 73 3.22 -5.40 4.99
C ALA A 73 3.20 -6.83 4.49
N GLY A 74 4.12 -7.61 5.01
CA GLY A 74 4.24 -9.02 4.68
C GLY A 74 5.58 -9.58 5.08
N THR A 75 5.81 -10.83 4.72
CA THR A 75 7.06 -11.53 4.99
C THR A 75 7.90 -11.66 3.72
N ARG A 76 9.20 -11.90 3.90
CA ARG A 76 10.13 -12.17 2.80
C ARG A 76 10.13 -11.07 1.73
N ARG A 77 10.16 -9.83 2.18
CA ARG A 77 10.09 -8.64 1.36
C ARG A 77 11.06 -8.66 0.17
N HIS A 78 12.27 -9.15 0.38
CA HIS A 78 13.30 -9.20 -0.67
C HIS A 78 12.88 -10.03 -1.89
N GLU A 79 11.90 -10.92 -1.74
CA GLU A 79 11.46 -11.77 -2.85
C GLU A 79 10.45 -11.08 -3.78
N TRP A 80 9.75 -10.06 -3.29
CA TRP A 80 8.65 -9.48 -4.05
C TRP A 80 8.69 -7.95 -4.21
N GLN A 81 9.55 -7.27 -3.47
CA GLN A 81 9.51 -5.80 -3.43
C GLN A 81 9.82 -5.14 -4.77
N ASP A 82 10.83 -5.64 -5.49
CA ASP A 82 11.18 -5.08 -6.80
C ASP A 82 10.05 -5.32 -7.81
N ALA A 83 9.43 -6.48 -7.77
CA ALA A 83 8.32 -6.81 -8.66
C ALA A 83 7.10 -5.94 -8.36
N LEU A 84 6.79 -5.70 -7.09
CA LEU A 84 5.70 -4.81 -6.70
C LEU A 84 5.96 -3.39 -7.20
N ASP A 85 7.16 -2.89 -6.99
CA ASP A 85 7.52 -1.54 -7.44
C ASP A 85 7.36 -1.40 -8.95
N ALA A 86 7.86 -2.36 -9.71
CA ALA A 86 7.75 -2.35 -11.17
C ALA A 86 6.28 -2.38 -11.62
N GLU A 87 5.47 -3.22 -11.00
CA GLU A 87 4.06 -3.36 -11.32
C GLU A 87 3.27 -2.07 -11.03
N LEU A 88 3.51 -1.46 -9.88
CA LEU A 88 2.85 -0.21 -9.52
C LEU A 88 3.27 0.95 -10.42
N ARG A 89 4.53 0.99 -10.84
CA ARG A 89 5.00 2.00 -11.80
C ARG A 89 4.30 1.85 -13.15
N GLU A 90 4.19 0.64 -13.67
CA GLU A 90 3.50 0.39 -14.93
C GLU A 90 2.01 0.74 -14.83
N TRP A 91 1.38 0.38 -13.73
CA TRP A 91 -0.01 0.73 -13.49
C TRP A 91 -0.20 2.25 -13.44
N ALA A 92 0.68 2.96 -12.74
CA ALA A 92 0.64 4.42 -12.67
C ALA A 92 0.77 5.05 -14.07
N ARG A 93 1.72 4.55 -14.88
CA ARG A 93 1.88 5.03 -16.26
C ARG A 93 0.64 4.76 -17.10
N ALA A 94 0.08 3.57 -16.99
CA ALA A 94 -1.14 3.20 -17.70
C ALA A 94 -2.33 4.10 -17.36
N LEU A 95 -2.39 4.61 -16.11
CA LEU A 95 -3.41 5.54 -15.65
C LEU A 95 -3.10 7.00 -16.00
N GLY A 96 -1.96 7.27 -16.62
CA GLY A 96 -1.54 8.63 -16.94
C GLY A 96 -1.06 9.44 -15.73
N LYS A 97 -0.70 8.77 -14.64
CA LYS A 97 -0.19 9.45 -13.46
C LYS A 97 1.26 9.88 -13.66
N LYS A 98 1.66 10.96 -13.00
CA LYS A 98 2.98 11.56 -13.17
C LYS A 98 4.00 11.06 -12.15
N ARG A 99 3.54 10.48 -11.03
CA ARG A 99 4.45 10.06 -9.95
C ARG A 99 3.86 8.98 -9.09
N VAL A 100 4.73 8.32 -8.35
CA VAL A 100 4.36 7.40 -7.26
C VAL A 100 4.89 8.00 -5.97
N ILE A 101 4.03 8.12 -4.98
CA ILE A 101 4.39 8.60 -3.65
C ILE A 101 4.27 7.42 -2.68
N ALA A 102 5.33 7.16 -1.93
CA ALA A 102 5.33 6.12 -0.91
C ALA A 102 5.38 6.75 0.47
N LYS A 103 4.37 6.46 1.30
CA LYS A 103 4.34 6.86 2.70
C LYS A 103 5.04 5.76 3.50
N VAL A 104 6.31 5.96 3.80
CA VAL A 104 7.16 4.91 4.34
C VAL A 104 7.82 5.33 5.65
N ARG A 105 8.23 4.35 6.43
CA ARG A 105 9.07 4.58 7.60
C ARG A 105 10.47 5.01 7.19
N PRO A 106 11.20 5.73 8.05
CA PRO A 106 12.58 6.11 7.73
C PRO A 106 13.47 4.96 7.29
N GLY A 107 13.29 3.76 7.84
CA GLY A 107 14.07 2.58 7.45
C GLY A 107 13.88 2.15 6.00
N TRP A 108 12.80 2.56 5.36
CA TRP A 108 12.52 2.27 3.95
C TRP A 108 13.21 3.25 3.00
N SER A 109 13.66 4.39 3.49
CA SER A 109 14.20 5.44 2.62
C SER A 109 15.42 4.97 1.85
N LYS A 110 16.26 4.13 2.46
CA LYS A 110 17.44 3.56 1.79
C LYS A 110 17.04 2.71 0.59
N PHE A 111 16.04 1.86 0.74
CA PHE A 111 15.52 1.06 -0.36
C PHE A 111 14.88 1.96 -1.43
N GLY A 112 14.05 2.90 -1.02
CA GLY A 112 13.39 3.81 -1.93
C GLY A 112 14.38 4.59 -2.79
N LYS A 113 15.47 5.06 -2.21
CA LYS A 113 16.52 5.77 -2.96
C LYS A 113 17.13 4.91 -4.05
N LYS A 114 17.32 3.61 -3.79
CA LYS A 114 17.81 2.68 -4.82
C LYS A 114 16.86 2.56 -5.99
N GLN A 115 15.56 2.72 -5.75
CA GLN A 115 14.52 2.66 -6.76
C GLN A 115 14.24 4.01 -7.42
N GLY A 116 14.99 5.05 -7.07
CA GLY A 116 14.82 6.37 -7.66
C GLY A 116 13.88 7.30 -6.91
N TYR A 117 13.38 6.91 -5.76
CA TYR A 117 12.55 7.80 -4.94
C TYR A 117 13.40 8.86 -4.27
N LYS A 118 12.82 10.04 -4.10
CA LYS A 118 13.42 11.14 -3.34
C LYS A 118 12.61 11.37 -2.09
N THR A 119 13.28 11.68 -0.98
CA THR A 119 12.60 12.03 0.25
C THR A 119 11.95 13.41 0.09
N ALA A 120 10.61 13.47 0.28
CA ALA A 120 9.86 14.72 0.19
C ALA A 120 9.67 15.35 1.56
N HIS A 121 9.30 14.56 2.56
CA HIS A 121 9.10 15.03 3.93
C HIS A 121 9.07 13.85 4.90
N TYR A 122 9.19 14.17 6.19
CA TYR A 122 8.98 13.23 7.28
C TYR A 122 7.80 13.71 8.12
N GLU A 123 7.05 12.78 8.66
CA GLU A 123 5.96 13.06 9.57
C GLU A 123 6.36 12.62 10.98
N MET A 124 6.14 13.48 11.95
CA MET A 124 6.42 13.22 13.36
C MET A 124 5.12 13.38 14.14
N ILE A 125 4.87 12.47 15.09
CA ILE A 125 3.65 12.45 15.89
C ILE A 125 4.03 12.56 17.36
N LEU A 126 3.38 13.49 18.05
CA LEU A 126 3.46 13.63 19.50
C LEU A 126 2.10 13.26 20.09
N GLU A 127 2.07 12.19 20.86
CA GLU A 127 0.87 11.82 21.61
C GLU A 127 0.75 12.70 22.86
N LEU A 128 -0.44 13.23 23.09
CA LEU A 128 -0.71 14.14 24.22
C LEU A 128 -1.33 13.45 25.42
#